data_87f645aa9887fbbde9b4d49eee909087
#
_entry.id   87f645aa9887fbbde9b4d49eee909087
#
_cell.length_a   1.000
_cell.length_b   1.000
_cell.length_c   1.000
_cell.angle_alpha   90.00
_cell.angle_beta   90.00
_cell.angle_gamma   90.00
#
_symmetry.space_group_name_H-M   'P 1'
#
loop_
_entity.id
_entity.type
_entity.pdbx_description
1 polymer ?
#
loop_
_entity_poly.entity_id
_entity_poly.type
_entity_poly.pdbx_seq_one_letter_code
_entity_poly.pdbx_strand_id
1 'polypeptide(L)'
;MIEYLSLKKVTDMHRQETDDAVLRVVNSGWYLQGEATKRFEHDFAQYIGTQYCVGCGNGYDALWLIFRAYKELGVMSDGDEVIVPANTFIASILGISDNGLTPVLVEPLLDTLEIVDSKIDEAIPD
;
A
#
# COMPACT_ATOMS: atom_id res chain seq x y z
N MET A 1 1.24 6.95 32.29
CA MET A 1 0.36 6.53 31.18
C MET A 1 1.09 5.47 30.38
N ILE A 2 0.47 4.34 30.08
CA ILE A 2 1.08 3.32 29.20
C ILE A 2 0.84 3.77 27.77
N GLU A 3 1.93 3.98 27.01
CA GLU A 3 1.88 4.36 25.60
C GLU A 3 1.64 3.12 24.74
N TYR A 4 0.63 3.15 23.87
CA TYR A 4 0.30 2.04 22.98
C TYR A 4 1.44 1.72 22.01
N LEU A 5 2.00 2.74 21.37
CA LEU A 5 3.14 2.65 20.45
C LEU A 5 3.98 3.92 20.55
N SER A 6 5.26 3.78 20.78
CA SER A 6 6.20 4.90 20.75
C SER A 6 7.05 4.86 19.49
N LEU A 7 6.69 5.68 18.49
CA LEU A 7 7.49 5.84 17.28
C LEU A 7 8.91 6.32 17.58
N LYS A 8 9.07 7.13 18.65
CA LYS A 8 10.38 7.55 19.12
C LYS A 8 11.26 6.37 19.52
N LYS A 9 10.72 5.41 20.28
CA LYS A 9 11.48 4.21 20.68
C LYS A 9 11.86 3.35 19.48
N VAL A 10 10.96 3.21 18.49
CA VAL A 10 11.25 2.49 17.24
C VAL A 10 12.39 3.17 16.49
N THR A 11 12.35 4.49 16.32
CA THR A 11 13.42 5.25 15.69
C THR A 11 14.73 5.13 16.46
N ASP A 12 14.69 5.19 17.80
CA ASP A 12 15.89 5.12 18.64
C ASP A 12 16.61 3.76 18.52
N MET A 13 15.91 2.67 18.17
CA MET A 13 16.53 1.35 17.93
C MET A 13 17.46 1.36 16.70
N HIS A 14 17.21 2.25 15.74
CA HIS A 14 17.96 2.38 14.49
C HIS A 14 18.48 3.82 14.27
N ARG A 15 18.69 4.56 15.38
CA ARG A 15 18.97 5.99 15.36
C ARG A 15 20.10 6.36 14.42
N GLN A 16 21.27 5.75 14.61
CA GLN A 16 22.47 6.09 13.84
C GLN A 16 22.28 5.85 12.35
N GLU A 17 21.74 4.69 11.99
CA GLU A 17 21.48 4.31 10.59
C GLU A 17 20.48 5.26 9.92
N THR A 18 19.43 5.63 10.65
CA THR A 18 18.40 6.57 10.18
C THR A 18 18.98 7.97 9.98
N ASP A 19 19.70 8.49 10.97
CA ASP A 19 20.29 9.82 10.90
C ASP A 19 21.32 9.91 9.75
N ASP A 20 22.17 8.90 9.59
CA ASP A 20 23.14 8.84 8.48
C ASP A 20 22.45 8.78 7.11
N ALA A 21 21.36 8.02 7.00
CA ALA A 21 20.60 7.91 5.75
C ALA A 21 19.94 9.24 5.37
N VAL A 22 19.29 9.90 6.33
CA VAL A 22 18.65 11.20 6.13
C VAL A 22 19.69 12.26 5.74
N LEU A 23 20.80 12.33 6.48
CA LEU A 23 21.86 13.31 6.22
C LEU A 23 22.51 13.11 4.84
N ARG A 24 22.68 11.87 4.38
CA ARG A 24 23.18 11.62 3.01
C ARG A 24 22.27 12.23 1.96
N VAL A 25 20.94 12.08 2.11
CA VAL A 25 19.98 12.66 1.16
C VAL A 25 20.00 14.19 1.23
N VAL A 26 19.98 14.77 2.43
CA VAL A 26 20.03 16.22 2.62
C VAL A 26 21.30 16.82 2.00
N ASN A 27 22.46 16.22 2.26
CA ASN A 27 23.73 16.70 1.74
C ASN A 27 23.88 16.53 0.22
N SER A 28 23.17 15.58 -0.38
CA SER A 28 23.16 15.39 -1.83
C SER A 28 22.39 16.49 -2.58
N GLY A 29 21.44 17.15 -1.91
CA GLY A 29 20.51 18.11 -2.53
C GLY A 29 19.52 17.48 -3.50
N TRP A 30 19.51 16.15 -3.65
CA TRP A 30 18.60 15.43 -4.56
C TRP A 30 17.54 14.70 -3.76
N TYR A 31 16.37 15.33 -3.58
CA TYR A 31 15.33 14.89 -2.66
C TYR A 31 14.25 13.99 -3.29
N LEU A 32 14.02 14.10 -4.61
CA LEU A 32 12.96 13.37 -5.31
C LEU A 32 13.54 12.45 -6.36
N GLN A 33 13.12 11.18 -6.36
CA GLN A 33 13.55 10.17 -7.33
C GLN A 33 15.07 10.04 -7.48
N GLY A 34 15.79 10.29 -6.39
CA GLY A 34 17.26 10.23 -6.33
C GLY A 34 17.79 8.81 -6.11
N GLU A 35 19.08 8.70 -5.83
CA GLU A 35 19.75 7.42 -5.60
C GLU A 35 19.18 6.65 -4.40
N ALA A 36 18.71 7.34 -3.36
CA ALA A 36 18.09 6.70 -2.20
C ALA A 36 16.79 6.00 -2.59
N THR A 37 15.96 6.62 -3.45
CA THR A 37 14.73 6.03 -3.96
C THR A 37 15.03 4.80 -4.82
N LYS A 38 15.94 4.92 -5.79
CA LYS A 38 16.33 3.80 -6.66
C LYS A 38 16.87 2.61 -5.87
N ARG A 39 17.69 2.89 -4.84
CA ARG A 39 18.22 1.85 -3.97
C ARG A 39 17.09 1.18 -3.19
N PHE A 40 16.17 1.93 -2.61
CA PHE A 40 15.01 1.39 -1.92
C PHE A 40 14.18 0.48 -2.83
N GLU A 41 13.85 0.94 -4.04
CA GLU A 41 13.08 0.18 -5.03
C GLU A 41 13.78 -1.14 -5.37
N HIS A 42 15.09 -1.09 -5.59
CA HIS A 42 15.88 -2.29 -5.87
C HIS A 42 15.89 -3.27 -4.69
N ASP A 43 16.25 -2.79 -3.49
CA ASP A 43 16.40 -3.62 -2.30
C ASP A 43 15.05 -4.21 -1.88
N PHE A 44 13.96 -3.43 -2.00
CA PHE A 44 12.61 -3.89 -1.67
C PHE A 44 12.07 -4.91 -2.67
N ALA A 45 12.32 -4.72 -3.97
CA ALA A 45 11.99 -5.71 -4.99
C ALA A 45 12.68 -7.04 -4.71
N GLN A 46 13.97 -7.02 -4.37
CA GLN A 46 14.72 -8.23 -3.99
C GLN A 46 14.15 -8.88 -2.72
N TYR A 47 13.83 -8.09 -1.70
CA TYR A 47 13.29 -8.59 -0.43
C TYR A 47 11.95 -9.30 -0.62
N ILE A 48 11.05 -8.76 -1.44
CA ILE A 48 9.74 -9.34 -1.75
C ILE A 48 9.83 -10.49 -2.77
N GLY A 49 10.91 -10.55 -3.58
CA GLY A 49 11.08 -11.52 -4.65
C GLY A 49 10.36 -11.13 -5.96
N THR A 50 10.10 -9.84 -6.16
CA THR A 50 9.52 -9.30 -7.40
C THR A 50 10.61 -8.78 -8.34
N GLN A 51 10.29 -8.67 -9.63
CA GLN A 51 11.24 -8.12 -10.61
C GLN A 51 11.42 -6.61 -10.46
N TYR A 52 10.37 -5.89 -10.08
CA TYR A 52 10.35 -4.44 -9.99
C TYR A 52 9.64 -3.97 -8.72
N CYS A 53 10.02 -2.79 -8.27
CA CYS A 53 9.32 -2.01 -7.26
C CYS A 53 9.27 -0.56 -7.74
N VAL A 54 8.16 0.11 -7.53
CA VAL A 54 7.99 1.53 -7.85
C VAL A 54 7.59 2.26 -6.57
N GLY A 55 8.42 3.21 -6.15
CA GLY A 55 8.14 4.06 -5.00
C GLY A 55 7.02 5.05 -5.29
N CYS A 56 6.11 5.20 -4.34
CA CYS A 56 5.00 6.17 -4.38
C CYS A 56 4.90 6.93 -3.05
N GLY A 57 4.06 7.93 -2.98
CA GLY A 57 4.00 8.82 -1.82
C GLY A 57 3.43 8.17 -0.56
N ASN A 58 2.47 7.27 -0.73
CA ASN A 58 1.76 6.61 0.38
C ASN A 58 0.96 5.40 -0.12
N GLY A 59 0.29 4.69 0.81
CA GLY A 59 -0.49 3.48 0.48
C GLY A 59 -1.73 3.74 -0.40
N TYR A 60 -2.36 4.91 -0.27
CA TYR A 60 -3.46 5.29 -1.17
C TYR A 60 -2.96 5.45 -2.62
N ASP A 61 -1.85 6.18 -2.81
CA ASP A 61 -1.24 6.34 -4.14
C ASP A 61 -0.86 4.97 -4.74
N ALA A 62 -0.34 4.06 -3.90
CA ALA A 62 -0.01 2.70 -4.34
C ALA A 62 -1.23 1.96 -4.87
N LEU A 63 -2.33 1.94 -4.12
CA LEU A 63 -3.58 1.29 -4.53
C LEU A 63 -4.17 1.95 -5.78
N TRP A 64 -4.19 3.28 -5.81
CA TRP A 64 -4.67 4.03 -6.98
C TRP A 64 -3.87 3.68 -8.24
N LEU A 65 -2.54 3.65 -8.14
CA LEU A 65 -1.65 3.31 -9.26
C LEU A 65 -1.81 1.86 -9.72
N ILE A 66 -2.03 0.91 -8.80
CA ILE A 66 -2.28 -0.51 -9.12
C ILE A 66 -3.56 -0.63 -9.97
N PHE A 67 -4.67 -0.07 -9.52
CA PHE A 67 -5.93 -0.13 -10.28
C PHE A 67 -5.83 0.62 -11.60
N ARG A 68 -5.16 1.76 -11.62
CA ARG A 68 -4.89 2.49 -12.87
C ARG A 68 -4.07 1.65 -13.86
N ALA A 69 -3.03 0.96 -13.38
CA ALA A 69 -2.22 0.09 -14.21
C ALA A 69 -3.05 -1.07 -14.80
N TYR A 70 -3.92 -1.71 -14.01
CA TYR A 70 -4.81 -2.76 -14.51
C TYR A 70 -5.75 -2.26 -15.61
N LYS A 71 -6.25 -1.04 -15.49
CA LYS A 71 -7.08 -0.42 -16.54
C LYS A 71 -6.28 -0.13 -17.80
N GLU A 72 -5.09 0.44 -17.69
CA GLU A 72 -4.20 0.70 -18.85
C GLU A 72 -3.77 -0.60 -19.57
N LEU A 73 -3.64 -1.70 -18.83
CA LEU A 73 -3.34 -3.02 -19.39
C LEU A 73 -4.59 -3.73 -19.98
N GLY A 74 -5.77 -3.13 -19.86
CA GLY A 74 -7.02 -3.76 -20.30
C GLY A 74 -7.49 -4.95 -19.48
N VAL A 75 -6.97 -5.09 -18.26
CA VAL A 75 -7.38 -6.14 -17.31
C VAL A 75 -8.67 -5.74 -16.59
N MET A 76 -8.88 -4.44 -16.39
CA MET A 76 -10.07 -3.87 -15.74
C MET A 76 -10.66 -2.74 -16.57
N SER A 77 -11.96 -2.51 -16.42
CA SER A 77 -12.75 -1.49 -17.07
C SER A 77 -13.57 -0.67 -16.07
N ASP A 78 -14.09 0.49 -16.50
CA ASP A 78 -14.99 1.28 -15.66
C ASP A 78 -16.21 0.47 -15.24
N GLY A 79 -16.52 0.53 -13.96
CA GLY A 79 -17.64 -0.18 -13.36
C GLY A 79 -17.32 -1.59 -12.86
N ASP A 80 -16.16 -2.15 -13.19
CA ASP A 80 -15.75 -3.46 -12.66
C ASP A 80 -15.73 -3.44 -11.13
N GLU A 81 -16.13 -4.55 -10.53
CA GLU A 81 -16.26 -4.72 -9.10
C GLU A 81 -14.95 -5.17 -8.45
N VAL A 82 -14.66 -4.61 -7.28
CA VAL A 82 -13.50 -4.98 -6.47
C VAL A 82 -13.96 -5.28 -5.05
N ILE A 83 -13.79 -6.52 -4.64
CA ILE A 83 -14.11 -6.96 -3.28
C ILE A 83 -13.10 -6.36 -2.29
N VAL A 84 -13.63 -5.79 -1.22
CA VAL A 84 -12.84 -5.14 -0.18
C VAL A 84 -13.48 -5.34 1.19
N PRO A 85 -12.70 -5.55 2.29
CA PRO A 85 -13.26 -5.71 3.62
C PRO A 85 -13.97 -4.44 4.09
N ALA A 86 -15.16 -4.57 4.69
CA ALA A 86 -15.95 -3.45 5.18
C ALA A 86 -15.27 -2.68 6.34
N ASN A 87 -14.34 -3.31 7.04
CA ASN A 87 -13.56 -2.71 8.13
C ASN A 87 -12.21 -2.12 7.70
N THR A 88 -11.98 -1.99 6.38
CA THR A 88 -10.70 -1.43 5.88
C THR A 88 -10.59 0.07 6.12
N PHE A 89 -9.37 0.59 6.02
CA PHE A 89 -9.15 2.04 6.00
C PHE A 89 -9.68 2.64 4.70
N ILE A 90 -10.28 3.82 4.79
CA ILE A 90 -10.96 4.51 3.68
C ILE A 90 -10.13 4.59 2.39
N ALA A 91 -8.80 4.64 2.49
CA ALA A 91 -7.91 4.71 1.33
C ALA A 91 -8.06 3.51 0.38
N SER A 92 -8.42 2.33 0.89
CA SER A 92 -8.68 1.14 0.06
C SER A 92 -9.91 1.34 -0.83
N ILE A 93 -10.97 1.90 -0.26
CA ILE A 93 -12.22 2.19 -0.98
C ILE A 93 -12.01 3.32 -2.00
N LEU A 94 -11.32 4.40 -1.58
CA LEU A 94 -11.04 5.53 -2.47
C LEU A 94 -10.13 5.13 -3.64
N GLY A 95 -9.12 4.29 -3.41
CA GLY A 95 -8.26 3.79 -4.48
C GLY A 95 -9.04 3.06 -5.59
N ILE A 96 -10.13 2.36 -5.21
CA ILE A 96 -11.05 1.69 -6.13
C ILE A 96 -11.93 2.74 -6.83
N SER A 97 -12.71 3.52 -6.08
CA SER A 97 -13.71 4.44 -6.62
C SER A 97 -13.13 5.56 -7.48
N ASP A 98 -11.96 6.09 -7.12
CA ASP A 98 -11.29 7.15 -7.88
C ASP A 98 -10.72 6.66 -9.22
N ASN A 99 -10.67 5.35 -9.42
CA ASN A 99 -10.38 4.72 -10.71
C ASN A 99 -11.64 4.36 -11.52
N GLY A 100 -12.84 4.76 -11.07
CA GLY A 100 -14.09 4.43 -11.75
C GLY A 100 -14.52 2.97 -11.56
N LEU A 101 -13.95 2.27 -10.59
CA LEU A 101 -14.29 0.91 -10.20
C LEU A 101 -15.34 0.92 -9.09
N THR A 102 -16.02 -0.19 -8.87
CA THR A 102 -17.10 -0.33 -7.88
C THR A 102 -16.60 -1.14 -6.67
N PRO A 103 -16.47 -0.54 -5.47
CA PRO A 103 -16.10 -1.30 -4.28
C PRO A 103 -17.27 -2.16 -3.80
N VAL A 104 -17.06 -3.47 -3.67
CA VAL A 104 -18.00 -4.42 -3.08
C VAL A 104 -17.56 -4.73 -1.67
N LEU A 105 -18.29 -4.21 -0.69
CA LEU A 105 -17.95 -4.36 0.72
C LEU A 105 -18.37 -5.73 1.23
N VAL A 106 -17.41 -6.46 1.80
CA VAL A 106 -17.63 -7.77 2.41
C VAL A 106 -17.38 -7.69 3.90
N GLU A 107 -18.34 -8.18 4.68
CA GLU A 107 -18.25 -8.17 6.15
C GLU A 107 -17.16 -9.15 6.62
N PRO A 108 -16.19 -8.71 7.44
CA PRO A 108 -15.17 -9.58 8.00
C PRO A 108 -15.76 -10.48 9.10
N LEU A 109 -15.07 -11.55 9.44
CA LEU A 109 -15.38 -12.35 10.63
C LEU A 109 -15.11 -11.53 11.90
N LEU A 110 -16.01 -11.63 12.88
CA LEU A 110 -15.88 -10.92 14.16
C LEU A 110 -14.65 -11.35 14.97
N ASP A 111 -14.26 -12.62 14.86
CA ASP A 111 -13.18 -13.19 15.67
C ASP A 111 -11.78 -12.82 15.14
N THR A 112 -11.61 -12.75 13.82
CA THR A 112 -10.32 -12.51 13.18
C THR A 112 -10.20 -11.13 12.56
N LEU A 113 -11.32 -10.47 12.27
CA LEU A 113 -11.43 -9.21 11.52
C LEU A 113 -10.89 -9.32 10.08
N GLU A 114 -10.84 -10.54 9.54
CA GLU A 114 -10.38 -10.84 8.19
C GLU A 114 -11.53 -11.32 7.30
N ILE A 115 -11.40 -11.13 5.99
CA ILE A 115 -12.29 -11.76 5.00
C ILE A 115 -11.91 -13.22 4.86
N VAL A 116 -12.91 -14.08 4.69
CA VAL A 116 -12.74 -15.51 4.41
C VAL A 116 -13.37 -15.89 3.07
N ASP A 117 -12.91 -16.98 2.48
CA ASP A 117 -13.32 -17.45 1.15
C ASP A 117 -14.85 -17.53 0.99
N SER A 118 -15.55 -18.06 1.98
CA SER A 118 -17.02 -18.17 1.92
C SER A 118 -17.73 -16.82 1.80
N LYS A 119 -17.15 -15.74 2.34
CA LYS A 119 -17.69 -14.39 2.21
C LYS A 119 -17.35 -13.76 0.87
N ILE A 120 -16.25 -14.16 0.27
CA ILE A 120 -15.88 -13.77 -1.09
C ILE A 120 -16.84 -14.45 -2.07
N ASP A 121 -17.07 -15.76 -1.91
CA ASP A 121 -18.01 -16.53 -2.76
C ASP A 121 -19.44 -15.96 -2.71
N GLU A 122 -19.92 -15.55 -1.52
CA GLU A 122 -21.22 -14.89 -1.36
C GLU A 122 -21.33 -13.55 -2.12
N ALA A 123 -20.21 -12.86 -2.33
CA ALA A 123 -20.16 -11.55 -2.99
C ALA A 123 -19.99 -11.64 -4.52
N ILE A 124 -19.67 -12.82 -5.06
CA ILE A 124 -19.53 -13.06 -6.50
C ILE A 124 -20.90 -13.53 -7.03
N PRO A 125 -21.58 -12.77 -7.92
CA PRO A 125 -22.81 -13.21 -8.53
C PRO A 125 -22.57 -14.42 -9.45
N ASP A 126 -23.59 -15.31 -9.52
CA ASP A 126 -23.62 -16.49 -10.42
C ASP A 126 -23.53 -16.10 -11.93
#